data_2568dc9bc438f4d3ce088797ef96feb3
#
_entry.id   2568dc9bc438f4d3ce088797ef96feb3
#
_cell.length_a   1.000
_cell.length_b   1.000
_cell.length_c   1.000
_cell.angle_alpha   90.00
_cell.angle_beta   90.00
_cell.angle_gamma   90.00
#
_symmetry.space_group_name_H-M   'P 1'
#
loop_
_entity.id
_entity.type
_entity.pdbx_description
1 polymer ?
#
loop_
_entity_poly.entity_id
_entity_poly.type
_entity_poly.pdbx_seq_one_letter_code
_entity_poly.pdbx_strand_id
1 'polypeptide(L)'
;MLLLPLPEAVPPGIEVWLLELNLRMPVLDSDISLLSEGELTHALRFHRHEDRVRSISTRAALRRMLASRVKLPAEMLRFVTNCHGKPRLQHEVCIDFNVSHAGCFALIALSTGGQVGVDIECRDRTIDAKSLGAYVFSHLERGIGLKTDEDFIERWVAKESVLKALGVGISEHLQAISILTDDGETFRVEHDRPEWSRIRVWSIEAPNCYAAALAVKSPGPTLPALGTFQR
;
A
#
# COMPACT_ATOMS: atom_id res chain seq x y z
N MET A 1 7.54 -13.12 9.43
CA MET A 1 7.69 -11.82 8.74
C MET A 1 8.97 -11.87 7.93
N LEU A 2 8.89 -11.58 6.64
CA LEU A 2 9.97 -11.69 5.66
C LEU A 2 10.14 -10.32 4.98
N LEU A 3 11.37 -9.81 4.90
CA LEU A 3 11.72 -8.66 4.06
C LEU A 3 11.80 -9.15 2.61
N LEU A 4 11.01 -8.54 1.74
CA LEU A 4 11.01 -8.90 0.32
C LEU A 4 12.18 -8.24 -0.43
N PRO A 5 12.79 -8.94 -1.37
CA PRO A 5 13.68 -8.31 -2.34
C PRO A 5 12.88 -7.34 -3.21
N LEU A 6 13.47 -6.21 -3.53
CA LEU A 6 12.83 -5.21 -4.37
C LEU A 6 13.62 -5.06 -5.68
N PRO A 7 12.96 -4.72 -6.80
CA PRO A 7 13.64 -4.40 -8.05
C PRO A 7 14.70 -3.30 -7.86
N GLU A 8 15.82 -3.40 -8.56
CA GLU A 8 16.94 -2.42 -8.46
C GLU A 8 16.51 -0.98 -8.75
N ALA A 9 15.48 -0.82 -9.59
CA ALA A 9 14.94 0.50 -9.96
C ALA A 9 14.12 1.17 -8.85
N VAL A 10 13.83 0.47 -7.73
CA VAL A 10 13.13 1.05 -6.57
C VAL A 10 14.09 1.99 -5.85
N PRO A 11 13.65 3.23 -5.53
CA PRO A 11 14.50 4.17 -4.80
C PRO A 11 14.98 3.63 -3.45
N PRO A 12 16.16 4.02 -2.97
CA PRO A 12 16.63 3.63 -1.64
C PRO A 12 15.73 4.16 -0.53
N GLY A 13 15.78 3.50 0.63
CA GLY A 13 14.96 3.87 1.80
C GLY A 13 13.54 3.34 1.78
N ILE A 14 13.25 2.39 0.89
CA ILE A 14 11.98 1.66 0.81
C ILE A 14 12.21 0.24 1.32
N GLU A 15 11.30 -0.23 2.15
CA GLU A 15 11.25 -1.61 2.63
C GLU A 15 9.82 -2.14 2.44
N VAL A 16 9.69 -3.39 1.99
CA VAL A 16 8.41 -4.10 1.95
C VAL A 16 8.55 -5.41 2.71
N TRP A 17 7.67 -5.62 3.65
CA TRP A 17 7.64 -6.78 4.52
C TRP A 17 6.39 -7.61 4.26
N LEU A 18 6.58 -8.91 4.05
CA LEU A 18 5.50 -9.89 3.96
C LEU A 18 5.28 -10.54 5.32
N LEU A 19 4.03 -10.52 5.76
CA LEU A 19 3.55 -11.25 6.94
C LEU A 19 2.68 -12.40 6.48
N GLU A 20 2.94 -13.59 6.99
CA GLU A 20 2.03 -14.72 6.92
C GLU A 20 1.27 -14.80 8.25
N LEU A 21 -0.05 -14.83 8.17
CA LEU A 21 -0.96 -14.79 9.31
C LEU A 21 -1.66 -16.15 9.47
N ASN A 22 -1.60 -16.72 10.66
CA ASN A 22 -2.40 -17.89 10.96
C ASN A 22 -3.81 -17.47 11.38
N LEU A 23 -4.70 -17.39 10.39
CA LEU A 23 -6.06 -16.89 10.59
C LEU A 23 -6.97 -17.80 11.45
N ARG A 24 -6.52 -19.02 11.77
CA ARG A 24 -7.26 -19.97 12.62
C ARG A 24 -6.92 -19.82 14.11
N MET A 25 -5.80 -19.18 14.42
CA MET A 25 -5.37 -18.95 15.79
C MET A 25 -6.10 -17.77 16.42
N PRO A 26 -6.31 -17.78 17.74
CA PRO A 26 -6.80 -16.60 18.44
C PRO A 26 -5.81 -15.45 18.30
N VAL A 27 -6.33 -14.23 18.36
CA VAL A 27 -5.48 -13.02 18.43
C VAL A 27 -4.69 -13.06 19.73
N LEU A 28 -3.42 -12.71 19.66
CA LEU A 28 -2.54 -12.68 20.84
C LEU A 28 -2.84 -11.45 21.71
N ASP A 29 -2.89 -11.63 23.03
CA ASP A 29 -3.03 -10.52 23.97
C ASP A 29 -1.91 -9.49 23.82
N SER A 30 -0.69 -9.94 23.48
CA SER A 30 0.45 -9.08 23.17
C SER A 30 0.30 -8.25 21.90
N ASP A 31 -0.60 -8.62 20.99
CA ASP A 31 -0.96 -7.81 19.84
C ASP A 31 -2.07 -6.81 20.21
N ILE A 32 -3.06 -7.28 20.94
CA ILE A 32 -4.18 -6.44 21.40
C ILE A 32 -3.67 -5.27 22.25
N SER A 33 -2.72 -5.52 23.17
CA SER A 33 -2.18 -4.50 24.08
C SER A 33 -1.43 -3.35 23.37
N LEU A 34 -1.01 -3.56 22.12
CA LEU A 34 -0.35 -2.51 21.34
C LEU A 34 -1.31 -1.56 20.64
N LEU A 35 -2.57 -1.96 20.43
CA LEU A 35 -3.53 -1.19 19.66
C LEU A 35 -4.14 -0.09 20.53
N SER A 36 -4.44 1.05 19.91
CA SER A 36 -5.29 2.06 20.54
C SER A 36 -6.74 1.56 20.65
N GLU A 37 -7.51 2.15 21.54
CA GLU A 37 -8.94 1.83 21.68
C GLU A 37 -9.71 1.97 20.36
N GLY A 38 -9.41 3.01 19.58
CA GLY A 38 -10.03 3.23 18.26
C GLY A 38 -9.69 2.14 17.24
N GLU A 39 -8.44 1.67 17.21
CA GLU A 39 -8.01 0.58 16.32
C GLU A 39 -8.65 -0.75 16.73
N LEU A 40 -8.72 -1.02 18.04
CA LEU A 40 -9.38 -2.22 18.54
C LEU A 40 -10.88 -2.19 18.25
N THR A 41 -11.55 -1.07 18.51
CA THR A 41 -12.96 -0.88 18.18
C THR A 41 -13.23 -1.08 16.69
N HIS A 42 -12.35 -0.57 15.81
CA HIS A 42 -12.44 -0.79 14.37
C HIS A 42 -12.32 -2.28 14.03
N ALA A 43 -11.31 -2.97 14.57
CA ALA A 43 -11.09 -4.39 14.32
C ALA A 43 -12.26 -5.27 14.80
N LEU A 44 -12.88 -4.92 15.91
CA LEU A 44 -14.02 -5.66 16.48
C LEU A 44 -15.32 -5.52 15.67
N ARG A 45 -15.40 -4.56 14.73
CA ARG A 45 -16.55 -4.45 13.79
C ARG A 45 -16.57 -5.54 12.73
N PHE A 46 -15.44 -6.19 12.46
CA PHE A 46 -15.43 -7.32 11.54
C PHE A 46 -16.19 -8.51 12.12
N HIS A 47 -17.10 -9.07 11.33
CA HIS A 47 -17.90 -10.23 11.76
C HIS A 47 -17.11 -11.54 11.77
N ARG A 48 -16.22 -11.70 10.78
CA ARG A 48 -15.42 -12.93 10.64
C ARG A 48 -14.19 -12.87 11.53
N HIS A 49 -13.88 -14.01 12.15
CA HIS A 49 -12.68 -14.15 12.98
C HIS A 49 -11.40 -13.85 12.21
N GLU A 50 -11.30 -14.34 11.00
CA GLU A 50 -10.14 -14.16 10.12
C GLU A 50 -9.85 -12.69 9.85
N ASP A 51 -10.90 -11.88 9.64
CA ASP A 51 -10.75 -10.44 9.38
C ASP A 51 -10.28 -9.68 10.63
N ARG A 52 -10.74 -10.12 11.82
CA ARG A 52 -10.24 -9.58 13.10
C ARG A 52 -8.78 -9.90 13.31
N VAL A 53 -8.38 -11.18 13.13
CA VAL A 53 -6.98 -11.61 13.22
C VAL A 53 -6.13 -10.79 12.27
N ARG A 54 -6.53 -10.70 11.01
CA ARG A 54 -5.83 -9.95 9.97
C ARG A 54 -5.65 -8.48 10.36
N SER A 55 -6.72 -7.83 10.80
CA SER A 55 -6.69 -6.42 11.21
C SER A 55 -5.77 -6.18 12.40
N ILE A 56 -5.93 -6.96 13.49
CA ILE A 56 -5.19 -6.76 14.74
C ILE A 56 -3.71 -7.11 14.55
N SER A 57 -3.41 -8.30 14.01
CA SER A 57 -2.01 -8.76 13.91
C SER A 57 -1.20 -7.90 12.94
N THR A 58 -1.80 -7.47 11.82
CA THR A 58 -1.11 -6.57 10.89
C THR A 58 -0.87 -5.20 11.51
N ARG A 59 -1.84 -4.66 12.25
CA ARG A 59 -1.69 -3.37 12.94
C ARG A 59 -0.63 -3.45 14.05
N ALA A 60 -0.60 -4.53 14.83
CA ALA A 60 0.41 -4.77 15.85
C ALA A 60 1.82 -4.88 15.25
N ALA A 61 1.97 -5.61 14.13
CA ALA A 61 3.23 -5.70 13.41
C ALA A 61 3.71 -4.32 12.92
N LEU A 62 2.82 -3.55 12.28
CA LEU A 62 3.13 -2.17 11.85
C LEU A 62 3.59 -1.31 13.01
N ARG A 63 2.91 -1.36 14.16
CA ARG A 63 3.28 -0.60 15.35
C ARG A 63 4.68 -0.97 15.86
N ARG A 64 5.00 -2.27 15.96
CA ARG A 64 6.36 -2.72 16.34
C ARG A 64 7.42 -2.21 15.39
N MET A 65 7.17 -2.27 14.09
CA MET A 65 8.10 -1.82 13.07
C MET A 65 8.34 -0.31 13.13
N LEU A 66 7.30 0.48 13.27
CA LEU A 66 7.40 1.94 13.40
C LEU A 66 8.04 2.34 14.72
N ALA A 67 7.68 1.70 15.83
CA ALA A 67 8.23 1.95 17.17
C ALA A 67 9.77 1.86 17.19
N SER A 68 10.32 0.83 16.55
CA SER A 68 11.78 0.64 16.46
C SER A 68 12.47 1.79 15.71
N ARG A 69 11.80 2.40 14.73
CA ARG A 69 12.34 3.48 13.91
C ARG A 69 12.22 4.85 14.56
N VAL A 70 11.11 5.09 15.25
CA VAL A 70 10.89 6.38 15.94
C VAL A 70 11.38 6.36 17.38
N LYS A 71 11.88 5.20 17.87
CA LYS A 71 12.38 4.99 19.24
C LYS A 71 11.36 5.34 20.33
N LEU A 72 10.11 4.98 20.09
CA LEU A 72 8.99 5.11 21.02
C LEU A 72 8.37 3.74 21.31
N PRO A 73 7.76 3.53 22.48
CA PRO A 73 6.95 2.34 22.73
C PRO A 73 5.81 2.23 21.70
N ALA A 74 5.53 1.02 21.24
CA ALA A 74 4.57 0.79 20.14
C ALA A 74 3.15 1.26 20.50
N GLU A 75 2.73 1.13 21.74
CA GLU A 75 1.45 1.58 22.29
C GLU A 75 1.33 3.12 22.34
N MET A 76 2.47 3.81 22.37
CA MET A 76 2.52 5.28 22.41
C MET A 76 2.39 5.93 21.03
N LEU A 77 2.50 5.15 19.95
CA LEU A 77 2.36 5.69 18.60
C LEU A 77 0.96 6.24 18.39
N ARG A 78 0.89 7.42 17.77
CA ARG A 78 -0.37 8.07 17.39
C ARG A 78 -0.46 8.15 15.87
N PHE A 79 -1.64 7.80 15.37
CA PHE A 79 -1.95 7.88 13.94
C PHE A 79 -3.05 8.89 13.70
N VAL A 80 -2.92 9.64 12.61
CA VAL A 80 -3.95 10.49 12.04
C VAL A 80 -4.24 10.03 10.64
N THR A 81 -5.45 10.25 10.14
CA THR A 81 -5.83 9.90 8.78
C THR A 81 -5.99 11.17 7.95
N ASN A 82 -5.67 11.08 6.66
CA ASN A 82 -6.06 12.12 5.73
C ASN A 82 -7.57 12.05 5.40
N CYS A 83 -8.08 12.94 4.56
CA CYS A 83 -9.50 12.99 4.18
C CYS A 83 -10.00 11.72 3.46
N HIS A 84 -9.10 10.91 2.90
CA HIS A 84 -9.39 9.63 2.24
C HIS A 84 -9.08 8.41 3.11
N GLY A 85 -8.75 8.60 4.39
CA GLY A 85 -8.51 7.52 5.34
C GLY A 85 -7.09 6.93 5.35
N LYS A 86 -6.14 7.41 4.51
CA LYS A 86 -4.75 6.95 4.58
C LYS A 86 -4.15 7.35 5.93
N PRO A 87 -3.67 6.39 6.77
CA PRO A 87 -3.07 6.70 8.05
C PRO A 87 -1.65 7.26 7.88
N ARG A 88 -1.26 8.16 8.79
CA ARG A 88 0.09 8.70 8.93
C ARG A 88 0.46 8.78 10.40
N LEU A 89 1.75 8.71 10.72
CA LEU A 89 2.23 8.97 12.08
C LEU A 89 2.03 10.46 12.42
N GLN A 90 1.56 10.72 13.64
CA GLN A 90 1.41 12.07 14.20
C GLN A 90 2.75 12.56 14.82
N HIS A 91 3.86 12.04 14.41
CA HIS A 91 5.18 12.39 14.91
C HIS A 91 5.99 13.11 13.84
N GLU A 92 6.91 13.99 14.23
CA GLU A 92 7.82 14.70 13.32
C GLU A 92 8.90 13.76 12.80
N VAL A 93 8.49 12.75 12.03
CA VAL A 93 9.40 11.80 11.37
C VAL A 93 9.03 11.66 9.91
N CYS A 94 10.03 11.67 9.06
CA CYS A 94 9.85 11.50 7.61
C CYS A 94 9.70 10.01 7.25
N ILE A 95 8.71 9.33 7.84
CA ILE A 95 8.40 7.93 7.51
C ILE A 95 6.96 7.87 7.00
N ASP A 96 6.81 7.51 5.72
CA ASP A 96 5.52 7.10 5.16
C ASP A 96 5.39 5.58 5.24
N PHE A 97 4.17 5.10 5.29
CA PHE A 97 3.90 3.67 5.30
C PHE A 97 2.57 3.36 4.63
N ASN A 98 2.46 2.13 4.17
CA ASN A 98 1.21 1.61 3.66
C ASN A 98 1.07 0.12 3.99
N VAL A 99 -0.16 -0.37 4.04
CA VAL A 99 -0.50 -1.75 4.37
C VAL A 99 -1.53 -2.26 3.38
N SER A 100 -1.37 -3.50 2.95
CA SER A 100 -2.40 -4.26 2.23
C SER A 100 -2.45 -5.68 2.74
N HIS A 101 -3.55 -6.38 2.52
CA HIS A 101 -3.68 -7.78 2.91
C HIS A 101 -4.70 -8.52 2.03
N ALA A 102 -4.38 -9.78 1.69
CA ALA A 102 -5.27 -10.71 1.02
C ALA A 102 -5.06 -12.13 1.55
N GLY A 103 -6.14 -12.90 1.70
CA GLY A 103 -6.05 -14.24 2.27
C GLY A 103 -5.34 -14.26 3.63
N CYS A 104 -4.30 -15.08 3.75
CA CYS A 104 -3.47 -15.18 4.96
C CYS A 104 -2.22 -14.30 4.91
N PHE A 105 -2.06 -13.42 3.92
CA PHE A 105 -0.90 -12.56 3.80
C PHE A 105 -1.22 -11.09 4.02
N ALA A 106 -0.24 -10.36 4.54
CA ALA A 106 -0.25 -8.91 4.59
C ALA A 106 1.09 -8.36 4.13
N LEU A 107 1.06 -7.22 3.45
CA LEU A 107 2.24 -6.42 3.10
C LEU A 107 2.27 -5.17 3.96
N ILE A 108 3.46 -4.85 4.47
CA ILE A 108 3.74 -3.57 5.12
C ILE A 108 4.90 -2.92 4.38
N ALA A 109 4.65 -1.77 3.75
CA ALA A 109 5.67 -0.94 3.15
C ALA A 109 6.03 0.22 4.06
N LEU A 110 7.32 0.51 4.17
CA LEU A 110 7.87 1.67 4.88
C LEU A 110 8.76 2.45 3.94
N SER A 111 8.73 3.77 4.04
CA SER A 111 9.51 4.67 3.20
C SER A 111 10.05 5.85 3.97
N THR A 112 11.34 6.14 3.80
CA THR A 112 11.99 7.38 4.25
C THR A 112 12.24 8.36 3.10
N GLY A 113 11.92 7.97 1.85
CA GLY A 113 12.27 8.70 0.63
C GLY A 113 11.07 9.11 -0.23
N GLY A 114 9.86 9.12 0.31
CA GLY A 114 8.67 9.51 -0.44
C GLY A 114 7.40 8.84 0.05
N GLN A 115 6.28 9.08 -0.60
CA GLN A 115 5.03 8.41 -0.30
C GLN A 115 5.04 7.01 -0.89
N VAL A 116 4.54 6.04 -0.15
CA VAL A 116 4.53 4.63 -0.54
C VAL A 116 3.12 4.04 -0.52
N GLY A 117 2.86 3.13 -1.43
CA GLY A 117 1.64 2.32 -1.48
C GLY A 117 1.97 0.90 -1.89
N VAL A 118 1.33 -0.07 -1.26
CA VAL A 118 1.42 -1.49 -1.62
C VAL A 118 0.04 -2.07 -1.77
N ASP A 119 -0.06 -3.05 -2.64
CA ASP A 119 -1.23 -3.88 -2.73
C ASP A 119 -0.87 -5.34 -2.97
N ILE A 120 -1.73 -6.25 -2.50
CA ILE A 120 -1.64 -7.69 -2.68
C ILE A 120 -3.04 -8.26 -2.87
N GLU A 121 -3.22 -9.14 -3.87
CA GLU A 121 -4.48 -9.81 -4.15
C GLU A 121 -4.27 -11.27 -4.55
N CYS A 122 -5.25 -12.11 -4.24
CA CYS A 122 -5.25 -13.51 -4.63
C CYS A 122 -5.66 -13.64 -6.11
N ARG A 123 -4.87 -14.40 -6.90
CA ARG A 123 -5.15 -14.67 -8.34
C ARG A 123 -6.32 -15.65 -8.51
N ASP A 124 -6.51 -16.58 -7.56
CA ASP A 124 -7.58 -17.58 -7.62
C ASP A 124 -8.97 -17.02 -7.27
N ARG A 125 -9.06 -15.71 -7.10
CA ARG A 125 -10.32 -15.04 -6.86
C ARG A 125 -11.20 -15.12 -8.11
N THR A 126 -12.38 -15.74 -7.98
CA THR A 126 -13.38 -15.73 -9.07
C THR A 126 -13.85 -14.29 -9.26
N ILE A 127 -13.28 -13.62 -10.24
CA ILE A 127 -13.60 -12.22 -10.58
C ILE A 127 -14.24 -12.25 -11.95
N ASP A 128 -15.39 -11.59 -12.10
CA ASP A 128 -15.87 -11.22 -13.42
C ASP A 128 -15.06 -10.00 -13.91
N ALA A 129 -13.85 -10.29 -14.40
CA ALA A 129 -12.91 -9.28 -14.90
C ALA A 129 -13.53 -8.41 -16.00
N LYS A 130 -14.47 -8.98 -16.79
CA LYS A 130 -15.14 -8.25 -17.86
C LYS A 130 -16.10 -7.20 -17.32
N SER A 131 -16.91 -7.56 -16.33
CA SER A 131 -17.85 -6.61 -15.70
C SER A 131 -17.11 -5.58 -14.84
N LEU A 132 -16.13 -6.00 -14.04
CA LEU A 132 -15.35 -5.11 -13.20
C LEU A 132 -14.43 -4.20 -14.03
N GLY A 133 -13.90 -4.66 -15.16
CA GLY A 133 -13.04 -3.89 -16.04
C GLY A 133 -13.67 -2.57 -16.51
N ALA A 134 -14.98 -2.54 -16.66
CA ALA A 134 -15.71 -1.33 -17.03
C ALA A 134 -15.60 -0.22 -15.96
N TYR A 135 -15.45 -0.58 -14.69
CA TYR A 135 -15.32 0.35 -13.55
C TYR A 135 -13.88 0.64 -13.18
N VAL A 136 -12.97 -0.31 -13.42
CA VAL A 136 -11.57 -0.25 -12.99
C VAL A 136 -10.69 0.40 -14.03
N PHE A 137 -10.85 0.02 -15.31
CA PHE A 137 -9.93 0.42 -16.35
C PHE A 137 -10.25 1.77 -16.97
N SER A 138 -9.19 2.54 -17.19
CA SER A 138 -9.25 3.76 -17.98
C SER A 138 -9.65 3.48 -19.42
N HIS A 139 -9.98 4.53 -20.15
CA HIS A 139 -10.27 4.40 -21.58
C HIS A 139 -9.09 3.81 -22.38
N LEU A 140 -7.86 4.21 -22.01
CA LEU A 140 -6.63 3.73 -22.66
C LEU A 140 -6.42 2.23 -22.43
N GLU A 141 -6.57 1.77 -21.17
CA GLU A 141 -6.43 0.36 -20.84
C GLU A 141 -7.48 -0.54 -21.50
N ARG A 142 -8.71 -0.05 -21.62
CA ARG A 142 -9.78 -0.76 -22.35
C ARG A 142 -9.47 -0.87 -23.85
N GLY A 143 -8.81 0.13 -24.42
CA GLY A 143 -8.37 0.10 -25.83
C GLY A 143 -7.31 -0.96 -26.11
N ILE A 144 -6.43 -1.23 -25.15
CA ILE A 144 -5.37 -2.25 -25.25
C ILE A 144 -5.97 -3.66 -25.02
N GLY A 145 -7.00 -3.76 -24.18
CA GLY A 145 -7.64 -5.01 -23.81
C GLY A 145 -6.90 -5.78 -22.72
N LEU A 146 -7.56 -6.80 -22.19
CA LEU A 146 -6.99 -7.79 -21.28
C LEU A 146 -6.73 -9.07 -22.06
N LYS A 147 -5.61 -9.72 -21.76
CA LYS A 147 -5.29 -11.02 -22.34
C LYS A 147 -5.82 -12.16 -21.46
N THR A 148 -5.76 -11.98 -20.14
CA THR A 148 -6.15 -12.98 -19.14
C THR A 148 -6.75 -12.34 -17.90
N ASP A 149 -7.36 -13.14 -17.02
CA ASP A 149 -7.81 -12.69 -15.69
C ASP A 149 -6.59 -12.35 -14.80
N GLU A 150 -5.44 -12.95 -15.05
CA GLU A 150 -4.18 -12.62 -14.36
C GLU A 150 -3.74 -11.19 -14.70
N ASP A 151 -3.83 -10.78 -15.98
CA ASP A 151 -3.57 -9.40 -16.41
C ASP A 151 -4.48 -8.41 -15.68
N PHE A 152 -5.73 -8.81 -15.37
CA PHE A 152 -6.64 -7.99 -14.59
C PHE A 152 -6.12 -7.76 -13.18
N ILE A 153 -5.77 -8.84 -12.48
CA ILE A 153 -5.30 -8.76 -11.08
C ILE A 153 -3.99 -7.97 -10.99
N GLU A 154 -3.06 -8.17 -11.91
CA GLU A 154 -1.79 -7.43 -11.93
C GLU A 154 -2.00 -5.92 -12.11
N ARG A 155 -2.87 -5.52 -13.05
CA ARG A 155 -3.20 -4.10 -13.22
C ARG A 155 -3.99 -3.54 -12.03
N TRP A 156 -4.87 -4.36 -11.44
CA TRP A 156 -5.63 -3.99 -10.25
C TRP A 156 -4.70 -3.65 -9.09
N VAL A 157 -3.79 -4.56 -8.70
CA VAL A 157 -2.85 -4.31 -7.59
C VAL A 157 -1.93 -3.13 -7.88
N ALA A 158 -1.50 -2.94 -9.13
CA ALA A 158 -0.71 -1.79 -9.54
C ALA A 158 -1.48 -0.47 -9.38
N LYS A 159 -2.74 -0.41 -9.82
CA LYS A 159 -3.62 0.77 -9.65
C LYS A 159 -3.86 1.09 -8.18
N GLU A 160 -4.23 0.08 -7.39
CA GLU A 160 -4.47 0.28 -5.96
C GLU A 160 -3.21 0.75 -5.24
N SER A 161 -2.05 0.17 -5.53
CA SER A 161 -0.79 0.61 -4.92
C SER A 161 -0.48 2.09 -5.26
N VAL A 162 -0.71 2.51 -6.52
CA VAL A 162 -0.55 3.91 -6.93
C VAL A 162 -1.50 4.83 -6.17
N LEU A 163 -2.79 4.52 -6.10
CA LEU A 163 -3.77 5.35 -5.40
C LEU A 163 -3.52 5.40 -3.89
N LYS A 164 -3.07 4.29 -3.30
CA LYS A 164 -2.62 4.22 -1.90
C LYS A 164 -1.37 5.07 -1.65
N ALA A 165 -0.40 5.08 -2.57
CA ALA A 165 0.77 5.95 -2.47
C ALA A 165 0.37 7.43 -2.52
N LEU A 166 -0.50 7.79 -3.46
CA LEU A 166 -1.04 9.15 -3.60
C LEU A 166 -1.91 9.55 -2.40
N GLY A 167 -2.50 8.59 -1.69
CA GLY A 167 -3.39 8.84 -0.55
C GLY A 167 -4.73 9.43 -0.96
N VAL A 168 -5.20 9.11 -2.15
CA VAL A 168 -6.50 9.50 -2.71
C VAL A 168 -7.48 8.33 -2.65
N GLY A 169 -8.77 8.62 -2.73
CA GLY A 169 -9.81 7.58 -2.72
C GLY A 169 -9.67 6.62 -3.90
N ILE A 170 -9.69 5.31 -3.62
CA ILE A 170 -9.52 4.28 -4.64
C ILE A 170 -10.67 4.33 -5.64
N SER A 171 -11.91 4.23 -5.15
CA SER A 171 -13.11 4.10 -6.00
C SER A 171 -13.33 5.28 -6.95
N GLU A 172 -12.92 6.47 -6.56
CA GLU A 172 -13.12 7.71 -7.33
C GLU A 172 -12.09 7.91 -8.44
N HIS A 173 -10.94 7.24 -8.34
CA HIS A 173 -9.77 7.55 -9.17
C HIS A 173 -9.22 6.37 -9.97
N LEU A 174 -9.84 5.18 -9.91
CA LEU A 174 -9.38 4.01 -10.66
C LEU A 174 -9.24 4.28 -12.17
N GLN A 175 -10.19 5.00 -12.77
CA GLN A 175 -10.16 5.32 -14.20
C GLN A 175 -9.28 6.53 -14.55
N ALA A 176 -8.85 7.30 -13.54
CA ALA A 176 -8.02 8.49 -13.75
C ALA A 176 -6.54 8.16 -13.99
N ILE A 177 -6.14 6.90 -13.78
CA ILE A 177 -4.79 6.40 -14.07
C ILE A 177 -4.86 5.22 -15.02
N SER A 178 -3.85 5.10 -15.87
CA SER A 178 -3.65 3.95 -16.75
C SER A 178 -2.36 3.25 -16.37
N ILE A 179 -2.43 1.94 -16.19
CA ILE A 179 -1.27 1.08 -15.95
C ILE A 179 -0.96 0.32 -17.22
N LEU A 180 0.20 0.59 -17.81
CA LEU A 180 0.66 -0.01 -19.05
C LEU A 180 1.86 -0.89 -18.73
N THR A 181 1.90 -2.08 -19.31
CA THR A 181 3.01 -3.02 -19.16
C THR A 181 4.01 -2.81 -20.28
N ASP A 182 5.27 -2.47 -19.96
CA ASP A 182 6.31 -2.31 -20.96
C ASP A 182 7.19 -3.57 -21.08
N ASP A 183 7.59 -4.21 -19.98
CA ASP A 183 8.57 -5.31 -19.96
C ASP A 183 8.26 -6.44 -18.96
N GLY A 184 7.09 -6.42 -18.33
CA GLY A 184 6.65 -7.45 -17.36
C GLY A 184 7.04 -7.21 -15.91
N GLU A 185 8.04 -6.37 -15.60
CA GLU A 185 8.43 -6.05 -14.22
C GLU A 185 8.08 -4.60 -13.83
N THR A 186 8.12 -3.71 -14.79
CA THR A 186 7.84 -2.28 -14.57
C THR A 186 6.56 -1.89 -15.28
N PHE A 187 5.76 -1.12 -14.59
CA PHE A 187 4.55 -0.54 -15.16
C PHE A 187 4.76 0.93 -15.46
N ARG A 188 4.33 1.37 -16.63
CA ARG A 188 4.23 2.79 -16.95
C ARG A 188 2.89 3.31 -16.45
N VAL A 189 2.93 4.38 -15.65
CA VAL A 189 1.73 5.06 -15.11
C VAL A 189 1.45 6.29 -15.96
N GLU A 190 0.25 6.36 -16.56
CA GLU A 190 -0.21 7.55 -17.28
C GLU A 190 -1.42 8.16 -16.58
N HIS A 191 -1.43 9.48 -16.48
CA HIS A 191 -2.49 10.31 -15.90
C HIS A 191 -2.37 11.75 -16.40
N ASP A 192 -3.44 12.51 -16.27
CA ASP A 192 -3.52 13.91 -16.67
C ASP A 192 -3.33 14.91 -15.51
N ARG A 193 -2.97 14.42 -14.30
CA ARG A 193 -2.88 15.22 -13.08
C ARG A 193 -1.44 15.58 -12.74
N PRO A 194 -1.02 16.86 -12.86
CA PRO A 194 0.35 17.27 -12.55
C PRO A 194 0.79 16.96 -11.12
N GLU A 195 -0.14 17.02 -10.15
CA GLU A 195 0.12 16.72 -8.74
C GLU A 195 0.45 15.24 -8.48
N TRP A 196 0.16 14.34 -9.42
CA TRP A 196 0.51 12.91 -9.35
C TRP A 196 1.83 12.59 -10.03
N SER A 197 2.51 13.61 -10.55
CA SER A 197 3.83 13.44 -11.17
C SER A 197 4.81 12.70 -10.24
N ARG A 198 5.80 12.02 -10.84
CA ARG A 198 6.86 11.24 -10.16
C ARG A 198 6.35 10.01 -9.39
N ILE A 199 5.17 9.52 -9.70
CA ILE A 199 4.71 8.22 -9.25
C ILE A 199 5.28 7.13 -10.17
N ARG A 200 5.81 6.07 -9.59
CA ARG A 200 6.24 4.86 -10.28
C ARG A 200 5.69 3.66 -9.56
N VAL A 201 5.51 2.57 -10.28
CA VAL A 201 4.97 1.31 -9.73
C VAL A 201 5.73 0.13 -10.33
N TRP A 202 5.94 -0.89 -9.50
CA TRP A 202 6.63 -2.13 -9.83
C TRP A 202 5.79 -3.31 -9.38
N SER A 203 5.82 -4.40 -10.15
CA SER A 203 5.48 -5.72 -9.63
C SER A 203 6.53 -6.12 -8.60
N ILE A 204 6.12 -6.73 -7.52
CA ILE A 204 7.02 -7.26 -6.48
C ILE A 204 6.71 -8.72 -6.22
N GLU A 205 7.71 -9.43 -5.69
CA GLU A 205 7.55 -10.83 -5.35
C GLU A 205 6.37 -11.05 -4.39
N ALA A 206 5.56 -12.05 -4.69
CA ALA A 206 4.40 -12.44 -3.91
C ALA A 206 4.36 -13.96 -3.75
N PRO A 207 3.69 -14.49 -2.70
CA PRO A 207 3.44 -15.92 -2.59
C PRO A 207 2.71 -16.49 -3.81
N ASN A 208 2.87 -17.80 -4.05
CA ASN A 208 2.14 -18.48 -5.12
C ASN A 208 0.65 -18.16 -5.07
N CYS A 209 0.04 -17.98 -6.23
CA CYS A 209 -1.38 -17.60 -6.40
C CYS A 209 -1.72 -16.17 -5.91
N TYR A 210 -0.72 -15.31 -5.67
CA TYR A 210 -0.94 -13.89 -5.38
C TYR A 210 -0.24 -12.99 -6.40
N ALA A 211 -0.76 -11.79 -6.56
CA ALA A 211 -0.10 -10.68 -7.24
C ALA A 211 0.13 -9.56 -6.24
N ALA A 212 1.25 -8.87 -6.35
CA ALA A 212 1.56 -7.72 -5.50
C ALA A 212 2.26 -6.61 -6.28
N ALA A 213 2.03 -5.38 -5.85
CA ALA A 213 2.67 -4.21 -6.43
C ALA A 213 3.10 -3.20 -5.34
N LEU A 214 4.17 -2.50 -5.66
CA LEU A 214 4.71 -1.39 -4.88
C LEU A 214 4.67 -0.13 -5.72
N ALA A 215 4.09 0.94 -5.20
CA ALA A 215 4.15 2.28 -5.81
C ALA A 215 4.90 3.26 -4.89
N VAL A 216 5.68 4.14 -5.50
CA VAL A 216 6.43 5.18 -4.82
C VAL A 216 6.24 6.50 -5.53
N LYS A 217 5.80 7.51 -4.80
CA LYS A 217 5.81 8.90 -5.24
C LYS A 217 7.01 9.62 -4.64
N SER A 218 7.99 9.89 -5.47
CA SER A 218 9.19 10.61 -5.05
C SER A 218 8.86 12.07 -4.65
N PRO A 219 9.55 12.63 -3.64
CA PRO A 219 9.39 14.02 -3.28
C PRO A 219 9.72 14.95 -4.48
N GLY A 220 9.08 16.10 -4.53
CA GLY A 220 9.44 17.17 -5.47
C GLY A 220 10.88 17.63 -5.23
N PRO A 221 11.49 18.37 -6.17
CA PRO A 221 12.74 19.05 -5.88
C PRO A 221 12.49 19.95 -4.68
N THR A 222 13.32 19.79 -3.64
CA THR A 222 13.34 20.73 -2.53
C THR A 222 13.74 22.07 -3.13
N LEU A 223 12.84 23.05 -3.15
CA LEU A 223 13.22 24.42 -3.49
C LEU A 223 14.33 24.80 -2.50
N PRO A 224 15.47 25.32 -2.96
CA PRO A 224 16.49 25.83 -2.05
C PRO A 224 15.80 26.85 -1.15
N ALA A 225 16.02 26.71 0.16
CA ALA A 225 15.54 27.71 1.11
C ALA A 225 15.95 29.08 0.59
N LEU A 226 14.99 29.96 0.31
CA LEU A 226 15.25 31.33 -0.06
C LEU A 226 16.17 31.91 1.01
N GLY A 227 17.41 32.14 0.63
CA GLY A 227 18.42 32.70 1.50
C GLY A 227 17.83 33.93 2.19
N THR A 228 17.90 33.97 3.51
CA THR A 228 17.61 35.15 4.31
C THR A 228 18.44 36.32 3.75
N PHE A 229 17.78 37.21 3.05
CA PHE A 229 18.36 38.50 2.76
C PHE A 229 18.64 39.21 4.11
N GLN A 230 19.88 39.13 4.59
CA GLN A 230 20.35 40.03 5.63
C GLN A 230 20.40 41.45 5.03
N ARG A 231 19.61 42.31 5.64
CA ARG A 231 19.76 43.77 5.50
C ARG A 231 20.77 44.27 6.53
#